data_a4443d3c2abe1c4e04e52dd6b97703d9
#
_entry.id   a4443d3c2abe1c4e04e52dd6b97703d9
#
_cell.length_a   1.000
_cell.length_b   1.000
_cell.length_c   1.000
_cell.angle_alpha   90.00
_cell.angle_beta   90.00
_cell.angle_gamma   90.00
#
_symmetry.space_group_name_H-M   'P 1'
#
loop_
_entity.id
_entity.type
_entity.pdbx_description
1 polymer ?
#
loop_
_entity_poly.entity_id
_entity_poly.type
_entity_poly.pdbx_seq_one_letter_code
_entity_poly.pdbx_strand_id
1 'polypeptide(L)'
;MNYTELLKDSAKSAGNVLCMGLDPVPDALPGAGKPLTGRITDYFAELFETMGKLSLRPAAFKPNLGYYARLDRPLEGTFEGSLALANVLRLLRETFPGTPVILDSKRGDIATSSLNYAQEAFDVWQADCVTVSPYMGSDSVMPFAFEDKGMYILNRTSNPGGKDLQNKLMENGRPLYMTVAETIAAWHTEHEGICAVVGATNLVEFGDLADFYAGRGIPLLIPGVGSQGGTAPEVMQRMKKAGYPLALARINSSSGLTHPWKKGPAPENYLELALTKIETLIKETAI
;
A
#
# COMPACT_ATOMS: atom_id res chain seq x y z
N MET A 1 0.09 19.15 8.93
CA MET A 1 -0.74 17.93 9.15
C MET A 1 0.23 16.77 9.14
N ASN A 2 0.30 15.98 10.21
CA ASN A 2 1.14 14.80 10.23
C ASN A 2 0.47 13.63 9.44
N TYR A 3 1.25 12.57 9.16
CA TYR A 3 0.74 11.46 8.35
C TYR A 3 -0.46 10.73 8.98
N THR A 4 -0.47 10.59 10.30
CA THR A 4 -1.56 9.93 11.04
C THR A 4 -2.88 10.73 10.95
N GLU A 5 -2.81 12.06 10.99
CA GLU A 5 -3.96 12.93 10.74
C GLU A 5 -4.46 12.79 9.30
N LEU A 6 -3.55 12.83 8.31
CA LEU A 6 -3.90 12.62 6.90
C LEU A 6 -4.63 11.27 6.69
N LEU A 7 -4.20 10.20 7.35
CA LEU A 7 -4.89 8.90 7.31
C LEU A 7 -6.31 9.00 7.85
N LYS A 8 -6.51 9.61 9.03
CA LYS A 8 -7.83 9.75 9.66
C LYS A 8 -8.78 10.58 8.80
N ASP A 9 -8.30 11.71 8.28
CA ASP A 9 -9.10 12.61 7.45
C ASP A 9 -9.48 11.97 6.12
N SER A 10 -8.55 11.24 5.49
CA SER A 10 -8.82 10.52 4.27
C SER A 10 -9.83 9.39 4.47
N ALA A 11 -9.71 8.59 5.54
CA ALA A 11 -10.68 7.54 5.86
C ALA A 11 -12.07 8.11 6.13
N LYS A 12 -12.17 9.20 6.89
CA LYS A 12 -13.42 9.90 7.16
C LYS A 12 -14.05 10.46 5.88
N SER A 13 -13.26 11.11 5.03
CA SER A 13 -13.73 11.68 3.75
C SER A 13 -14.19 10.59 2.78
N ALA A 14 -13.50 9.46 2.74
CA ALA A 14 -13.84 8.32 1.87
C ALA A 14 -14.95 7.41 2.44
N GLY A 15 -15.21 7.44 3.75
CA GLY A 15 -16.12 6.54 4.45
C GLY A 15 -15.68 5.07 4.48
N ASN A 16 -14.41 4.80 4.19
CA ASN A 16 -13.85 3.45 4.12
C ASN A 16 -12.34 3.46 4.44
N VAL A 17 -11.73 2.26 4.48
CA VAL A 17 -10.28 2.07 4.70
C VAL A 17 -9.60 1.32 3.57
N LEU A 18 -10.16 1.33 2.36
CA LEU A 18 -9.57 0.74 1.18
C LEU A 18 -8.27 1.46 0.80
N CYS A 19 -7.21 0.69 0.58
CA CYS A 19 -5.99 1.12 -0.12
C CYS A 19 -5.95 0.45 -1.50
N MET A 20 -6.13 1.23 -2.55
CA MET A 20 -6.12 0.73 -3.92
C MET A 20 -4.70 0.65 -4.46
N GLY A 21 -4.22 -0.57 -4.76
CA GLY A 21 -2.94 -0.78 -5.43
C GLY A 21 -3.01 -0.43 -6.92
N LEU A 22 -1.93 0.18 -7.42
CA LEU A 22 -1.82 0.62 -8.81
C LEU A 22 -0.61 -0.05 -9.47
N ASP A 23 -0.72 -1.36 -9.67
CA ASP A 23 0.36 -2.23 -10.13
C ASP A 23 0.08 -2.66 -11.59
N PRO A 24 0.54 -1.91 -12.62
CA PRO A 24 0.17 -2.17 -14.01
C PRO A 24 0.81 -3.47 -14.53
N VAL A 25 -0.02 -4.28 -15.20
CA VAL A 25 0.42 -5.46 -15.96
C VAL A 25 0.16 -5.17 -17.45
N PRO A 26 1.18 -4.84 -18.25
CA PRO A 26 1.01 -4.40 -19.64
C PRO A 26 0.11 -5.29 -20.49
N ASP A 27 0.25 -6.62 -20.37
CA ASP A 27 -0.55 -7.55 -21.16
C ASP A 27 -2.03 -7.59 -20.77
N ALA A 28 -2.37 -7.08 -19.58
CA ALA A 28 -3.74 -6.99 -19.09
C ALA A 28 -4.38 -5.62 -19.36
N LEU A 29 -3.62 -4.63 -19.86
CA LEU A 29 -4.15 -3.29 -20.11
C LEU A 29 -4.78 -3.18 -21.51
N PRO A 30 -5.80 -2.31 -21.69
CA PRO A 30 -6.36 -1.98 -23.00
C PRO A 30 -5.35 -1.21 -23.86
N GLY A 31 -5.70 -0.95 -25.14
CA GLY A 31 -4.92 -0.09 -26.02
C GLY A 31 -3.65 -0.74 -26.61
N ALA A 32 -3.70 -2.04 -26.94
CA ALA A 32 -2.63 -2.73 -27.64
C ALA A 32 -2.19 -1.92 -28.89
N GLY A 33 -0.86 -1.79 -29.08
CA GLY A 33 -0.26 -1.00 -30.18
C GLY A 33 0.07 0.45 -29.84
N LYS A 34 -0.39 1.00 -28.72
CA LYS A 34 0.06 2.30 -28.22
C LYS A 34 1.39 2.17 -27.44
N PRO A 35 2.21 3.24 -27.34
CA PRO A 35 3.33 3.30 -26.40
C PRO A 35 2.91 2.96 -24.99
N LEU A 36 3.77 2.28 -24.23
CA LEU A 36 3.42 1.72 -22.92
C LEU A 36 3.06 2.80 -21.89
N THR A 37 3.79 3.92 -21.87
CA THR A 37 3.45 5.09 -21.05
C THR A 37 2.01 5.56 -21.31
N GLY A 38 1.62 5.69 -22.58
CA GLY A 38 0.28 6.10 -22.97
C GLY A 38 -0.79 5.08 -22.51
N ARG A 39 -0.54 3.79 -22.73
CA ARG A 39 -1.50 2.74 -22.31
C ARG A 39 -1.78 2.75 -20.82
N ILE A 40 -0.73 2.86 -20.00
CA ILE A 40 -0.87 2.91 -18.54
C ILE A 40 -1.59 4.19 -18.12
N THR A 41 -1.17 5.33 -18.67
CA THR A 41 -1.75 6.64 -18.34
C THR A 41 -3.22 6.72 -18.75
N ASP A 42 -3.57 6.33 -19.97
CA ASP A 42 -4.95 6.37 -20.50
C ASP A 42 -5.87 5.47 -19.67
N TYR A 43 -5.42 4.25 -19.35
CA TYR A 43 -6.20 3.32 -18.52
C TYR A 43 -6.53 3.90 -17.14
N PHE A 44 -5.53 4.41 -16.43
CA PHE A 44 -5.78 4.99 -15.11
C PHE A 44 -6.54 6.32 -15.18
N ALA A 45 -6.35 7.12 -16.23
CA ALA A 45 -7.11 8.35 -16.44
C ALA A 45 -8.61 8.04 -16.58
N GLU A 46 -8.97 7.10 -17.46
CA GLU A 46 -10.35 6.67 -17.67
C GLU A 46 -10.97 6.07 -16.39
N LEU A 47 -10.21 5.22 -15.70
CA LEU A 47 -10.66 4.61 -14.44
C LEU A 47 -10.91 5.67 -13.37
N PHE A 48 -9.97 6.59 -13.14
CA PHE A 48 -10.09 7.62 -12.10
C PHE A 48 -11.19 8.64 -12.43
N GLU A 49 -11.32 9.06 -13.69
CA GLU A 49 -12.42 9.94 -14.11
C GLU A 49 -13.79 9.29 -13.82
N THR A 50 -13.93 8.01 -14.14
CA THR A 50 -15.19 7.29 -13.92
C THR A 50 -15.45 7.05 -12.44
N MET A 51 -14.42 6.70 -11.66
CA MET A 51 -14.52 6.61 -10.20
C MET A 51 -14.97 7.95 -9.58
N GLY A 52 -14.40 9.08 -10.05
CA GLY A 52 -14.80 10.41 -9.62
C GLY A 52 -16.26 10.72 -9.88
N LYS A 53 -16.76 10.42 -11.10
CA LYS A 53 -18.18 10.58 -11.48
C LYS A 53 -19.12 9.73 -10.62
N LEU A 54 -18.68 8.54 -10.22
CA LEU A 54 -19.46 7.62 -9.38
C LEU A 54 -19.25 7.82 -7.87
N SER A 55 -18.43 8.81 -7.48
CA SER A 55 -18.06 9.05 -6.08
C SER A 55 -17.40 7.85 -5.39
N LEU A 56 -16.72 7.00 -6.15
CA LEU A 56 -15.94 5.86 -5.65
C LEU A 56 -14.55 6.34 -5.23
N ARG A 57 -14.37 6.54 -3.94
CA ARG A 57 -13.12 7.09 -3.38
C ARG A 57 -12.46 6.11 -2.42
N PRO A 58 -11.30 5.52 -2.76
CA PRO A 58 -10.46 4.79 -1.80
C PRO A 58 -9.85 5.74 -0.76
N ALA A 59 -9.53 5.21 0.42
CA ALA A 59 -8.88 5.97 1.48
C ALA A 59 -7.35 6.12 1.30
N ALA A 60 -6.75 5.40 0.38
CA ALA A 60 -5.35 5.55 -0.04
C ALA A 60 -5.11 4.92 -1.41
N PHE A 61 -4.04 5.36 -2.07
CA PHE A 61 -3.50 4.71 -3.28
C PHE A 61 -2.10 4.21 -3.03
N LYS A 62 -1.74 3.07 -3.65
CA LYS A 62 -0.44 2.44 -3.42
C LYS A 62 0.17 1.90 -4.72
N PRO A 63 0.89 2.72 -5.50
CA PRO A 63 1.71 2.22 -6.61
C PRO A 63 2.91 1.44 -6.07
N ASN A 64 3.21 0.28 -6.69
CA ASN A 64 4.43 -0.46 -6.43
C ASN A 64 5.49 -0.05 -7.45
N LEU A 65 6.57 0.57 -6.97
CA LEU A 65 7.63 1.13 -7.82
C LEU A 65 8.23 0.10 -8.78
N GLY A 66 8.37 -1.16 -8.36
CA GLY A 66 8.95 -2.22 -9.20
C GLY A 66 8.13 -2.54 -10.45
N TYR A 67 6.79 -2.34 -10.41
CA TYR A 67 5.94 -2.55 -11.59
C TYR A 67 6.16 -1.51 -12.69
N TYR A 68 6.59 -0.31 -12.32
CA TYR A 68 6.91 0.77 -13.25
C TYR A 68 8.38 0.73 -13.66
N ALA A 69 9.30 0.73 -12.71
CA ALA A 69 10.75 0.78 -12.99
C ALA A 69 11.23 -0.36 -13.93
N ARG A 70 10.63 -1.57 -13.84
CA ARG A 70 10.95 -2.67 -14.76
C ARG A 70 10.63 -2.39 -16.24
N LEU A 71 9.84 -1.38 -16.53
CA LEU A 71 9.43 -1.00 -17.88
C LEU A 71 10.39 0.02 -18.53
N ASP A 72 11.28 0.60 -17.73
CA ASP A 72 12.32 1.48 -18.23
C ASP A 72 13.43 0.71 -18.94
N ARG A 73 14.08 1.36 -19.89
CA ARG A 73 15.26 0.88 -20.60
C ARG A 73 16.32 1.99 -20.61
N PRO A 74 16.98 2.25 -19.46
CA PRO A 74 17.92 3.37 -19.32
C PRO A 74 19.09 3.32 -20.32
N LEU A 75 19.58 2.10 -20.65
CA LEU A 75 20.65 1.92 -21.62
C LEU A 75 20.21 2.26 -23.06
N GLU A 76 18.92 2.28 -23.33
CA GLU A 76 18.30 2.67 -24.61
C GLU A 76 17.74 4.11 -24.54
N GLY A 77 17.94 4.80 -23.43
CA GLY A 77 17.46 6.16 -23.21
C GLY A 77 15.95 6.29 -23.06
N THR A 78 15.24 5.20 -22.69
CA THR A 78 13.78 5.21 -22.52
C THR A 78 13.36 4.98 -21.06
N PHE A 79 12.34 5.72 -20.61
CA PHE A 79 11.85 5.74 -19.22
C PHE A 79 10.32 5.64 -19.19
N GLU A 80 9.76 4.71 -19.96
CA GLU A 80 8.30 4.60 -20.12
C GLU A 80 7.57 4.31 -18.81
N GLY A 81 8.14 3.50 -17.96
CA GLY A 81 7.55 3.16 -16.65
C GLY A 81 7.57 4.33 -15.69
N SER A 82 8.71 4.99 -15.53
CA SER A 82 8.86 6.18 -14.67
C SER A 82 7.96 7.32 -15.13
N LEU A 83 7.86 7.57 -16.44
CA LEU A 83 6.95 8.57 -16.99
C LEU A 83 5.48 8.21 -16.75
N ALA A 84 5.12 6.94 -16.90
CA ALA A 84 3.77 6.47 -16.58
C ALA A 84 3.43 6.68 -15.10
N LEU A 85 4.34 6.34 -14.19
CA LEU A 85 4.14 6.57 -12.75
C LEU A 85 3.95 8.06 -12.46
N ALA A 86 4.79 8.93 -13.01
CA ALA A 86 4.66 10.37 -12.82
C ALA A 86 3.30 10.90 -13.30
N ASN A 87 2.79 10.42 -14.44
CA ASN A 87 1.47 10.77 -14.96
C ASN A 87 0.35 10.27 -14.05
N VAL A 88 0.43 9.01 -13.59
CA VAL A 88 -0.56 8.42 -12.67
C VAL A 88 -0.62 9.20 -11.35
N LEU A 89 0.54 9.56 -10.77
CA LEU A 89 0.59 10.36 -9.54
C LEU A 89 -0.02 11.75 -9.72
N ARG A 90 0.18 12.40 -10.88
CA ARG A 90 -0.46 13.68 -11.19
C ARG A 90 -1.98 13.53 -11.27
N LEU A 91 -2.48 12.54 -12.02
CA LEU A 91 -3.91 12.24 -12.12
C LEU A 91 -4.56 11.98 -10.76
N LEU A 92 -3.88 11.25 -9.87
CA LEU A 92 -4.38 11.00 -8.51
C LEU A 92 -4.57 12.29 -7.72
N ARG A 93 -3.60 13.21 -7.77
CA ARG A 93 -3.67 14.48 -7.04
C ARG A 93 -4.79 15.38 -7.55
N GLU A 94 -5.01 15.37 -8.88
CA GLU A 94 -6.07 16.14 -9.52
C GLU A 94 -7.46 15.56 -9.21
N THR A 95 -7.62 14.22 -9.26
CA THR A 95 -8.93 13.57 -9.12
C THR A 95 -9.30 13.31 -7.66
N PHE A 96 -8.33 12.99 -6.81
CA PHE A 96 -8.55 12.59 -5.40
C PHE A 96 -7.71 13.43 -4.43
N PRO A 97 -7.88 14.78 -4.39
CA PRO A 97 -7.10 15.63 -3.50
C PRO A 97 -7.27 15.20 -2.04
N GLY A 98 -6.17 15.23 -1.26
CA GLY A 98 -6.16 14.83 0.16
C GLY A 98 -6.22 13.31 0.40
N THR A 99 -6.13 12.49 -0.65
CA THR A 99 -6.01 11.03 -0.48
C THR A 99 -4.52 10.65 -0.50
N PRO A 100 -3.99 10.00 0.56
CA PRO A 100 -2.57 9.68 0.67
C PRO A 100 -2.11 8.68 -0.40
N VAL A 101 -0.88 8.90 -0.88
CA VAL A 101 -0.16 8.02 -1.79
C VAL A 101 0.96 7.31 -1.02
N ILE A 102 0.93 5.98 -1.03
CA ILE A 102 1.93 5.10 -0.41
C ILE A 102 2.81 4.53 -1.51
N LEU A 103 4.08 4.94 -1.59
CA LEU A 103 5.03 4.35 -2.53
C LEU A 103 5.51 3.00 -2.01
N ASP A 104 5.08 1.92 -2.64
CA ASP A 104 5.48 0.57 -2.25
C ASP A 104 6.81 0.19 -2.89
N SER A 105 7.92 0.44 -2.20
CA SER A 105 9.29 0.20 -2.67
C SER A 105 10.08 -0.77 -1.78
N LYS A 106 9.62 -1.02 -0.56
CA LYS A 106 10.24 -1.94 0.42
C LYS A 106 11.76 -1.74 0.54
N ARG A 107 12.17 -0.45 0.64
CA ARG A 107 13.58 -0.08 0.77
C ARG A 107 14.17 -0.61 2.06
N GLY A 108 15.47 -0.88 2.05
CA GLY A 108 16.23 -1.34 3.20
C GLY A 108 17.71 -1.22 2.86
N ASP A 109 18.34 -0.15 3.35
CA ASP A 109 19.76 0.14 3.26
C ASP A 109 20.15 0.90 4.53
N ILE A 110 21.37 1.38 4.66
CA ILE A 110 21.83 2.04 5.87
C ILE A 110 22.20 3.52 5.63
N ALA A 111 22.05 4.31 6.69
CA ALA A 111 22.52 5.68 6.79
C ALA A 111 22.25 6.54 5.52
N THR A 112 23.28 7.03 4.85
CA THR A 112 23.18 7.91 3.68
C THR A 112 22.44 7.26 2.51
N SER A 113 22.63 5.96 2.25
CA SER A 113 21.90 5.25 1.20
C SER A 113 20.39 5.22 1.51
N SER A 114 20.03 4.98 2.77
CA SER A 114 18.62 5.03 3.20
C SER A 114 18.03 6.42 3.05
N LEU A 115 18.80 7.48 3.37
CA LEU A 115 18.37 8.87 3.16
C LEU A 115 18.14 9.18 1.67
N ASN A 116 19.00 8.70 0.77
CA ASN A 116 18.80 8.86 -0.66
C ASN A 116 17.48 8.21 -1.13
N TYR A 117 17.13 7.05 -0.60
CA TYR A 117 15.84 6.40 -0.89
C TYR A 117 14.64 7.13 -0.26
N ALA A 118 14.82 7.76 0.88
CA ALA A 118 13.80 8.61 1.48
C ALA A 118 13.53 9.85 0.60
N GLN A 119 14.59 10.51 0.13
CA GLN A 119 14.50 11.62 -0.80
C GLN A 119 13.90 11.20 -2.15
N GLU A 120 14.27 10.03 -2.69
CA GLU A 120 13.61 9.47 -3.88
C GLU A 120 12.08 9.39 -3.66
N ALA A 121 11.64 8.84 -2.53
CA ALA A 121 10.22 8.66 -2.25
C ALA A 121 9.49 10.00 -2.03
N PHE A 122 10.06 10.89 -1.23
CA PHE A 122 9.36 12.09 -0.75
C PHE A 122 9.58 13.32 -1.62
N ASP A 123 10.78 13.51 -2.17
CA ASP A 123 11.10 14.69 -2.99
C ASP A 123 10.85 14.43 -4.47
N VAL A 124 11.28 13.26 -5.00
CA VAL A 124 11.14 12.95 -6.43
C VAL A 124 9.72 12.46 -6.75
N TRP A 125 9.25 11.42 -6.05
CA TRP A 125 7.90 10.88 -6.28
C TRP A 125 6.82 11.64 -5.51
N GLN A 126 7.21 12.48 -4.57
CA GLN A 126 6.32 13.27 -3.71
C GLN A 126 5.28 12.38 -3.00
N ALA A 127 5.65 11.18 -2.61
CA ALA A 127 4.78 10.29 -1.86
C ALA A 127 4.50 10.85 -0.44
N ASP A 128 3.37 10.46 0.13
CA ASP A 128 3.04 10.79 1.52
C ASP A 128 3.59 9.75 2.48
N CYS A 129 3.86 8.55 1.96
CA CYS A 129 4.34 7.42 2.73
C CYS A 129 5.12 6.43 1.85
N VAL A 130 6.00 5.64 2.48
CA VAL A 130 6.80 4.62 1.81
C VAL A 130 6.77 3.30 2.59
N THR A 131 7.05 2.16 1.95
CA THR A 131 7.26 0.88 2.64
C THR A 131 8.75 0.61 2.83
N VAL A 132 9.14 0.17 4.05
CA VAL A 132 10.54 0.00 4.48
C VAL A 132 10.74 -1.38 5.13
N SER A 133 11.89 -2.00 4.88
CA SER A 133 12.32 -3.23 5.54
C SER A 133 13.11 -2.92 6.81
N PRO A 134 12.77 -3.50 7.97
CA PRO A 134 13.48 -3.26 9.22
C PRO A 134 14.69 -4.19 9.43
N TYR A 135 15.01 -5.06 8.49
CA TYR A 135 15.97 -6.14 8.69
C TYR A 135 17.38 -5.67 9.11
N MET A 136 17.77 -4.47 8.68
CA MET A 136 19.05 -3.86 9.03
C MET A 136 18.97 -2.93 10.27
N GLY A 137 17.86 -2.90 10.99
CA GLY A 137 17.71 -2.14 12.23
C GLY A 137 17.33 -0.66 12.03
N SER A 138 17.56 0.15 13.08
CA SER A 138 17.18 1.57 13.11
C SER A 138 17.88 2.41 12.06
N ASP A 139 19.11 2.10 11.72
CA ASP A 139 19.91 2.80 10.69
C ASP A 139 19.26 2.73 9.30
N SER A 140 18.45 1.68 9.07
CA SER A 140 17.69 1.50 7.84
C SER A 140 16.35 2.26 7.84
N VAL A 141 15.78 2.47 9.02
CA VAL A 141 14.41 2.99 9.20
C VAL A 141 14.40 4.49 9.46
N MET A 142 15.22 4.98 10.41
CA MET A 142 15.17 6.36 10.87
C MET A 142 15.47 7.42 9.78
N PRO A 143 16.28 7.16 8.75
CA PRO A 143 16.44 8.13 7.66
C PRO A 143 15.15 8.47 6.90
N PHE A 144 14.08 7.68 7.04
CA PHE A 144 12.75 7.99 6.48
C PHE A 144 11.84 8.78 7.42
N ALA A 145 12.29 9.13 8.65
CA ALA A 145 11.50 9.82 9.65
C ALA A 145 11.40 11.34 9.36
N PHE A 146 10.64 11.71 8.34
CA PHE A 146 10.28 13.10 8.01
C PHE A 146 9.00 13.49 8.74
N GLU A 147 8.92 14.69 9.28
CA GLU A 147 7.87 15.16 10.19
C GLU A 147 6.44 14.96 9.69
N ASP A 148 6.21 15.19 8.39
CA ASP A 148 4.89 15.11 7.74
C ASP A 148 4.68 13.82 6.94
N LYS A 149 5.63 12.88 6.97
CA LYS A 149 5.65 11.66 6.17
C LYS A 149 5.43 10.41 7.00
N GLY A 150 4.90 9.37 6.33
CA GLY A 150 4.73 8.05 6.92
C GLY A 150 5.70 7.02 6.37
N MET A 151 5.92 5.95 7.14
CA MET A 151 6.59 4.76 6.66
C MET A 151 5.94 3.50 7.23
N TYR A 152 5.55 2.58 6.34
CA TYR A 152 5.07 1.27 6.73
C TYR A 152 6.22 0.28 6.79
N ILE A 153 6.56 -0.15 7.99
CA ILE A 153 7.64 -1.11 8.24
C ILE A 153 7.10 -2.53 8.08
N LEU A 154 7.82 -3.36 7.32
CA LEU A 154 7.47 -4.77 7.14
C LEU A 154 7.53 -5.50 8.48
N ASN A 155 6.38 -5.93 9.00
CA ASN A 155 6.31 -6.73 10.23
C ASN A 155 5.99 -8.19 9.91
N ARG A 156 4.74 -8.49 9.55
CA ARG A 156 4.32 -9.83 9.12
C ARG A 156 3.78 -9.75 7.70
N THR A 157 4.50 -10.34 6.77
CA THR A 157 4.16 -10.25 5.35
C THR A 157 3.18 -11.36 4.92
N SER A 158 2.43 -11.12 3.83
CA SER A 158 1.36 -12.03 3.38
C SER A 158 1.84 -13.24 2.56
N ASN A 159 3.10 -13.24 2.12
CA ASN A 159 3.66 -14.31 1.30
C ASN A 159 3.98 -15.58 2.10
N PRO A 160 3.89 -16.78 1.48
CA PRO A 160 4.21 -18.05 2.16
C PRO A 160 5.62 -18.12 2.75
N GLY A 161 6.63 -17.56 2.04
CA GLY A 161 8.03 -17.52 2.49
C GLY A 161 8.28 -16.66 3.74
N GLY A 162 7.31 -15.85 4.18
CA GLY A 162 7.39 -15.14 5.46
C GLY A 162 7.66 -16.08 6.65
N LYS A 163 7.20 -17.33 6.57
CA LYS A 163 7.42 -18.34 7.62
C LYS A 163 8.89 -18.73 7.81
N ASP A 164 9.73 -18.53 6.80
CA ASP A 164 11.14 -18.95 6.86
C ASP A 164 11.92 -18.18 7.93
N LEU A 165 11.53 -16.92 8.18
CA LEU A 165 12.13 -16.04 9.16
C LEU A 165 11.12 -15.58 10.22
N GLN A 166 9.99 -15.00 9.81
CA GLN A 166 9.10 -14.24 10.69
C GLN A 166 8.44 -15.10 11.78
N ASN A 167 8.24 -16.40 11.53
CA ASN A 167 7.69 -17.34 12.50
C ASN A 167 8.74 -18.06 13.36
N LYS A 168 10.05 -17.78 13.15
CA LYS A 168 11.10 -18.34 14.00
C LYS A 168 10.93 -17.86 15.43
N LEU A 169 11.01 -18.78 16.38
CA LEU A 169 10.93 -18.45 17.81
C LEU A 169 12.26 -17.86 18.27
N MET A 170 12.14 -16.76 18.97
CA MET A 170 13.24 -16.12 19.69
C MET A 170 13.50 -16.87 21.02
N GLU A 171 14.61 -16.56 21.72
CA GLU A 171 14.95 -17.19 23.01
C GLU A 171 13.85 -17.09 24.06
N ASN A 172 13.04 -16.06 24.02
CA ASN A 172 11.88 -15.85 24.90
C ASN A 172 10.64 -16.66 24.48
N GLY A 173 10.74 -17.54 23.47
CA GLY A 173 9.64 -18.37 22.96
C GLY A 173 8.64 -17.62 22.08
N ARG A 174 8.84 -16.33 21.79
CA ARG A 174 7.95 -15.53 20.93
C ARG A 174 8.43 -15.53 19.47
N PRO A 175 7.52 -15.51 18.48
CA PRO A 175 7.92 -15.45 17.09
C PRO A 175 8.57 -14.10 16.76
N LEU A 176 9.51 -14.11 15.80
CA LEU A 176 10.25 -12.91 15.38
C LEU A 176 9.32 -11.75 14.99
N TYR A 177 8.17 -12.03 14.33
CA TYR A 177 7.24 -10.96 13.97
C TYR A 177 6.69 -10.19 15.20
N MET A 178 6.59 -10.82 16.36
CA MET A 178 6.20 -10.11 17.59
C MET A 178 7.32 -9.24 18.15
N THR A 179 8.58 -9.68 18.05
CA THR A 179 9.74 -8.85 18.41
C THR A 179 9.84 -7.63 17.48
N VAL A 180 9.59 -7.82 16.18
CA VAL A 180 9.53 -6.71 15.22
C VAL A 180 8.38 -5.76 15.56
N ALA A 181 7.21 -6.27 15.98
CA ALA A 181 6.10 -5.43 16.40
C ALA A 181 6.44 -4.56 17.62
N GLU A 182 7.13 -5.12 18.61
CA GLU A 182 7.61 -4.37 19.78
C GLU A 182 8.62 -3.29 19.39
N THR A 183 9.53 -3.60 18.47
CA THR A 183 10.50 -2.64 17.94
C THR A 183 9.81 -1.49 17.18
N ILE A 184 8.84 -1.81 16.32
CA ILE A 184 8.04 -0.78 15.63
C ILE A 184 7.30 0.10 16.63
N ALA A 185 6.73 -0.49 17.69
CA ALA A 185 6.03 0.28 18.72
C ALA A 185 6.97 1.21 19.49
N ALA A 186 8.20 0.79 19.78
CA ALA A 186 9.21 1.64 20.39
C ALA A 186 9.58 2.81 19.45
N TRP A 187 9.84 2.55 18.19
CA TRP A 187 10.15 3.59 17.21
C TRP A 187 8.97 4.54 16.95
N HIS A 188 7.74 4.04 16.98
CA HIS A 188 6.55 4.89 16.83
C HIS A 188 6.44 5.96 17.95
N THR A 189 6.93 5.67 19.16
CA THR A 189 6.95 6.68 20.24
C THR A 189 7.91 7.83 19.96
N GLU A 190 8.93 7.60 19.11
CA GLU A 190 9.89 8.62 18.68
C GLU A 190 9.38 9.38 17.45
N HIS A 191 8.60 8.72 16.58
CA HIS A 191 8.07 9.30 15.34
C HIS A 191 6.71 8.69 14.96
N GLU A 192 5.64 9.47 15.07
CA GLU A 192 4.24 9.05 14.82
C GLU A 192 3.97 8.58 13.38
N GLY A 193 4.82 8.93 12.42
CA GLY A 193 4.75 8.47 11.03
C GLY A 193 5.19 7.00 10.85
N ILE A 194 5.72 6.34 11.89
CA ILE A 194 6.11 4.94 11.85
C ILE A 194 4.87 4.04 12.00
N CYS A 195 4.63 3.22 10.99
CA CYS A 195 3.46 2.37 10.82
C CYS A 195 3.90 0.92 10.55
N ALA A 196 2.97 -0.04 10.52
CA ALA A 196 3.31 -1.44 10.29
C ALA A 196 2.59 -2.06 9.08
N VAL A 197 3.28 -2.95 8.35
CA VAL A 197 2.67 -3.85 7.36
C VAL A 197 2.32 -5.16 8.05
N VAL A 198 1.03 -5.52 8.05
CA VAL A 198 0.52 -6.77 8.64
C VAL A 198 -0.36 -7.50 7.65
N GLY A 199 0.12 -8.61 7.10
CA GLY A 199 -0.60 -9.42 6.12
C GLY A 199 -1.82 -10.14 6.69
N ALA A 200 -2.89 -10.21 5.91
CA ALA A 200 -4.17 -10.82 6.29
C ALA A 200 -4.30 -12.30 5.88
N THR A 201 -3.25 -12.95 5.37
CA THR A 201 -3.33 -14.35 4.89
C THR A 201 -3.41 -15.39 6.01
N ASN A 202 -3.02 -15.03 7.23
CA ASN A 202 -3.19 -15.83 8.44
C ASN A 202 -3.94 -15.00 9.49
N LEU A 203 -5.22 -15.28 9.65
CA LEU A 203 -6.10 -14.51 10.55
C LEU A 203 -5.74 -14.64 12.04
N VAL A 204 -5.04 -15.70 12.45
CA VAL A 204 -4.56 -15.85 13.84
C VAL A 204 -3.43 -14.87 14.10
N GLU A 205 -2.36 -14.93 13.29
CA GLU A 205 -1.21 -14.02 13.40
C GLU A 205 -1.63 -12.56 13.18
N PHE A 206 -2.53 -12.30 12.23
CA PHE A 206 -3.14 -10.98 12.03
C PHE A 206 -3.87 -10.53 13.30
N GLY A 207 -4.61 -11.45 13.92
CA GLY A 207 -5.34 -11.19 15.14
C GLY A 207 -4.45 -10.78 16.30
N ASP A 208 -3.38 -11.52 16.55
CA ASP A 208 -2.40 -11.23 17.60
C ASP A 208 -1.78 -9.83 17.42
N LEU A 209 -1.46 -9.48 16.18
CA LEU A 209 -0.91 -8.17 15.85
C LEU A 209 -1.96 -7.04 15.91
N ALA A 210 -3.22 -7.31 15.51
CA ALA A 210 -4.30 -6.33 15.65
C ALA A 210 -4.55 -6.00 17.13
N ASP A 211 -4.58 -7.02 18.01
CA ASP A 211 -4.69 -6.83 19.46
C ASP A 211 -3.49 -6.04 20.03
N PHE A 212 -2.27 -6.36 19.56
CA PHE A 212 -1.06 -5.68 20.00
C PHE A 212 -1.05 -4.19 19.59
N TYR A 213 -1.46 -3.85 18.37
CA TYR A 213 -1.42 -2.48 17.85
C TYR A 213 -2.64 -1.63 18.24
N ALA A 214 -3.78 -2.24 18.62
CA ALA A 214 -5.03 -1.55 18.92
C ALA A 214 -4.89 -0.42 19.96
N GLY A 215 -4.22 -0.71 21.10
CA GLY A 215 -4.03 0.25 22.18
C GLY A 215 -2.89 1.26 21.96
N ARG A 216 -2.19 1.19 20.82
CA ARG A 216 -0.98 1.99 20.54
C ARG A 216 -1.19 3.06 19.46
N GLY A 217 -2.32 3.03 18.76
CA GLY A 217 -2.61 4.00 17.70
C GLY A 217 -1.70 3.88 16.46
N ILE A 218 -1.00 2.76 16.27
CA ILE A 218 -0.06 2.55 15.17
C ILE A 218 -0.83 2.18 13.90
N PRO A 219 -0.69 2.94 12.78
CA PRO A 219 -1.37 2.64 11.55
C PRO A 219 -0.93 1.31 10.90
N LEU A 220 -1.88 0.59 10.29
CA LEU A 220 -1.63 -0.69 9.63
C LEU A 220 -1.91 -0.63 8.13
N LEU A 221 -0.94 -1.06 7.32
CA LEU A 221 -1.15 -1.45 5.93
C LEU A 221 -1.34 -2.98 5.88
N ILE A 222 -2.48 -3.40 5.34
CA ILE A 222 -2.94 -4.79 5.44
C ILE A 222 -3.05 -5.40 4.02
N PRO A 223 -1.95 -5.95 3.47
CA PRO A 223 -1.97 -6.69 2.21
C PRO A 223 -2.51 -8.11 2.38
N GLY A 224 -2.80 -8.77 1.25
CA GLY A 224 -3.22 -10.17 1.23
C GLY A 224 -4.73 -10.37 1.28
N VAL A 225 -5.50 -9.31 1.07
CA VAL A 225 -6.95 -9.35 0.96
C VAL A 225 -7.37 -9.59 -0.50
N GLY A 226 -8.29 -10.52 -0.71
CA GLY A 226 -8.80 -10.93 -2.02
C GLY A 226 -8.05 -12.13 -2.61
N SER A 227 -7.14 -11.94 -3.57
CA SER A 227 -6.50 -13.04 -4.32
C SER A 227 -5.57 -13.94 -3.50
N GLN A 228 -5.17 -13.53 -2.28
CA GLN A 228 -4.22 -14.26 -1.43
C GLN A 228 -4.85 -15.00 -0.24
N GLY A 229 -6.16 -14.96 -0.07
CA GLY A 229 -6.90 -15.80 0.86
C GLY A 229 -7.60 -15.11 2.03
N GLY A 230 -7.24 -13.91 2.42
CA GLY A 230 -8.00 -13.11 3.41
C GLY A 230 -9.16 -12.37 2.75
N THR A 231 -10.31 -12.26 3.43
CA THR A 231 -11.44 -11.43 2.97
C THR A 231 -11.49 -10.11 3.73
N ALA A 232 -11.95 -9.03 3.09
CA ALA A 232 -12.07 -7.74 3.74
C ALA A 232 -13.04 -7.78 4.94
N PRO A 233 -14.22 -8.43 4.86
CA PRO A 233 -15.11 -8.57 6.02
C PRO A 233 -14.47 -9.27 7.23
N GLU A 234 -13.70 -10.35 7.02
CA GLU A 234 -13.02 -11.05 8.13
C GLU A 234 -11.96 -10.15 8.80
N VAL A 235 -11.17 -9.43 8.01
CA VAL A 235 -10.19 -8.47 8.50
C VAL A 235 -10.87 -7.34 9.28
N MET A 236 -11.93 -6.75 8.74
CA MET A 236 -12.70 -5.70 9.41
C MET A 236 -13.31 -6.19 10.73
N GLN A 237 -13.90 -7.39 10.73
CA GLN A 237 -14.44 -8.01 11.94
C GLN A 237 -13.36 -8.24 12.99
N ARG A 238 -12.17 -8.73 12.58
CA ARG A 238 -11.07 -9.00 13.51
C ARG A 238 -10.52 -7.72 14.13
N MET A 239 -10.38 -6.64 13.33
CA MET A 239 -9.97 -5.32 13.84
C MET A 239 -11.00 -4.75 14.82
N LYS A 240 -12.30 -4.82 14.48
CA LYS A 240 -13.39 -4.39 15.41
C LYS A 240 -13.33 -5.16 16.74
N LYS A 241 -13.12 -6.48 16.69
CA LYS A 241 -12.98 -7.31 17.89
C LYS A 241 -11.76 -6.93 18.73
N ALA A 242 -10.67 -6.51 18.11
CA ALA A 242 -9.47 -6.02 18.78
C ALA A 242 -9.64 -4.59 19.38
N GLY A 243 -10.73 -3.90 19.06
CA GLY A 243 -10.87 -2.48 19.41
C GLY A 243 -9.92 -1.56 18.62
N TYR A 244 -9.43 -2.02 17.45
CA TYR A 244 -8.49 -1.25 16.66
C TYR A 244 -9.17 -0.02 16.01
N PRO A 245 -8.54 1.18 16.05
CA PRO A 245 -9.08 2.40 15.46
C PRO A 245 -9.08 2.30 13.92
N LEU A 246 -10.21 1.90 13.33
CA LEU A 246 -10.32 1.55 11.90
C LEU A 246 -9.82 2.64 10.96
N ALA A 247 -9.98 3.93 11.29
CA ALA A 247 -9.49 5.04 10.47
C ALA A 247 -7.97 5.00 10.21
N LEU A 248 -7.20 4.26 11.03
CA LEU A 248 -5.76 4.05 10.87
C LEU A 248 -5.40 2.81 10.03
N ALA A 249 -6.38 2.00 9.65
CA ALA A 249 -6.15 0.84 8.78
C ALA A 249 -6.14 1.22 7.30
N ARG A 250 -5.38 0.48 6.50
CA ARG A 250 -5.39 0.52 5.03
C ARG A 250 -5.40 -0.90 4.49
N ILE A 251 -6.59 -1.41 4.16
CA ILE A 251 -6.76 -2.74 3.55
C ILE A 251 -6.39 -2.66 2.09
N ASN A 252 -5.30 -3.33 1.70
CA ASN A 252 -4.74 -3.21 0.35
C ASN A 252 -5.20 -4.34 -0.58
N SER A 253 -5.70 -3.94 -1.75
CA SER A 253 -5.94 -4.80 -2.90
C SER A 253 -5.44 -4.12 -4.18
N SER A 254 -4.78 -4.87 -5.08
CA SER A 254 -4.20 -4.35 -6.33
C SER A 254 -4.85 -4.97 -7.56
N SER A 255 -4.36 -6.11 -8.03
CA SER A 255 -4.78 -6.76 -9.28
C SER A 255 -6.26 -7.13 -9.29
N GLY A 256 -6.84 -7.46 -8.14
CA GLY A 256 -8.27 -7.74 -8.02
C GLY A 256 -9.17 -6.54 -8.30
N LEU A 257 -8.61 -5.33 -8.30
CA LEU A 257 -9.31 -4.08 -8.60
C LEU A 257 -8.99 -3.56 -10.00
N THR A 258 -7.70 -3.53 -10.35
CA THR A 258 -7.24 -2.91 -11.60
C THR A 258 -7.32 -3.83 -12.83
N HIS A 259 -7.27 -5.15 -12.64
CA HIS A 259 -7.44 -6.12 -13.73
C HIS A 259 -8.07 -7.43 -13.20
N PRO A 260 -9.35 -7.38 -12.76
CA PRO A 260 -10.04 -8.52 -12.15
C PRO A 260 -10.21 -9.73 -13.10
N TRP A 261 -10.02 -9.55 -14.40
CA TRP A 261 -9.97 -10.62 -15.40
C TRP A 261 -8.71 -11.49 -15.32
N LYS A 262 -7.70 -11.09 -14.53
CA LYS A 262 -6.49 -11.80 -14.08
C LYS A 262 -5.48 -12.16 -15.17
N LYS A 263 -5.88 -12.70 -16.31
CA LYS A 263 -4.97 -13.16 -17.38
C LYS A 263 -5.50 -12.73 -18.75
N GLY A 264 -4.55 -12.49 -19.67
CA GLY A 264 -4.85 -12.09 -21.03
C GLY A 264 -5.21 -10.63 -21.21
N PRO A 265 -5.55 -10.21 -22.42
CA PRO A 265 -5.87 -8.82 -22.74
C PRO A 265 -7.17 -8.36 -22.05
N ALA A 266 -7.29 -7.06 -21.87
CA ALA A 266 -8.51 -6.47 -21.32
C ALA A 266 -9.74 -6.83 -22.18
N PRO A 267 -10.83 -7.32 -21.57
CA PRO A 267 -12.10 -7.52 -22.29
C PRO A 267 -12.76 -6.17 -22.61
N GLU A 268 -13.76 -6.16 -23.50
CA GLU A 268 -14.46 -4.93 -23.87
C GLU A 268 -15.08 -4.20 -22.67
N ASN A 269 -15.59 -4.92 -21.69
CA ASN A 269 -16.20 -4.38 -20.48
C ASN A 269 -15.21 -4.25 -19.29
N TYR A 270 -13.92 -4.11 -19.56
CA TYR A 270 -12.87 -4.08 -18.51
C TYR A 270 -13.10 -3.02 -17.43
N LEU A 271 -13.60 -1.85 -17.84
CA LEU A 271 -13.86 -0.74 -16.93
C LEU A 271 -15.00 -1.07 -15.95
N GLU A 272 -16.11 -1.63 -16.45
CA GLU A 272 -17.24 -2.07 -15.63
C GLU A 272 -16.81 -3.14 -14.61
N LEU A 273 -16.00 -4.12 -15.05
CA LEU A 273 -15.46 -5.16 -14.17
C LEU A 273 -14.59 -4.58 -13.05
N ALA A 274 -13.71 -3.63 -13.37
CA ALA A 274 -12.87 -2.97 -12.39
C ALA A 274 -13.71 -2.16 -11.39
N LEU A 275 -14.63 -1.32 -11.88
CA LEU A 275 -15.50 -0.47 -11.05
C LEU A 275 -16.38 -1.29 -10.11
N THR A 276 -16.97 -2.39 -10.58
CA THR A 276 -17.76 -3.30 -9.74
C THR A 276 -16.95 -3.86 -8.57
N LYS A 277 -15.68 -4.24 -8.81
CA LYS A 277 -14.80 -4.73 -7.74
C LYS A 277 -14.39 -3.63 -6.77
N ILE A 278 -14.11 -2.43 -7.28
CA ILE A 278 -13.79 -1.26 -6.44
C ILE A 278 -14.98 -0.91 -5.55
N GLU A 279 -16.17 -0.80 -6.10
CA GLU A 279 -17.38 -0.50 -5.33
C GLU A 279 -17.66 -1.56 -4.25
N THR A 280 -17.52 -2.84 -4.60
CA THR A 280 -17.69 -3.94 -3.65
C THR A 280 -16.73 -3.79 -2.48
N LEU A 281 -15.44 -3.57 -2.76
CA LEU A 281 -14.44 -3.50 -1.71
C LEU A 281 -14.53 -2.22 -0.87
N ILE A 282 -14.96 -1.10 -1.46
CA ILE A 282 -15.32 0.12 -0.71
C ILE A 282 -16.42 -0.18 0.31
N LYS A 283 -17.49 -0.89 -0.07
CA LYS A 283 -18.57 -1.29 0.84
C LYS A 283 -18.10 -2.25 1.93
N GLU A 284 -17.28 -3.24 1.57
CA GLU A 284 -16.73 -4.22 2.53
C GLU A 284 -15.75 -3.61 3.55
N THR A 285 -15.12 -2.48 3.22
CA THR A 285 -14.17 -1.76 4.07
C THR A 285 -14.73 -0.48 4.69
N ALA A 286 -16.05 -0.29 4.67
CA ALA A 286 -16.73 0.87 5.23
C ALA A 286 -16.55 1.01 6.76
N ILE A 287 -16.43 2.25 7.26
CA ILE A 287 -16.25 2.60 8.68
C ILE A 287 -17.34 3.55 9.19
#